data_c0f10807de7f078bf24d9f1f9682b1a4
#
_entry.id   c0f10807de7f078bf24d9f1f9682b1a4
#
_cell.length_a   1.000
_cell.length_b   1.000
_cell.length_c   1.000
_cell.angle_alpha   90.00
_cell.angle_beta   90.00
_cell.angle_gamma   90.00
#
_symmetry.space_group_name_H-M   'P 1'
#
loop_
_entity.id
_entity.type
_entity.pdbx_description
1 polymer ?
#
loop_
_entity_poly.entity_id
_entity_poly.type
_entity_poly.pdbx_seq_one_letter_code
_entity_poly.pdbx_strand_id
1 'polypeptide(L)'
;MFARLVYESFWRQKRRKLLAGVAVTLGVAVTTAMIGVATDIGDKISRELRAFGANLIVTSADQALDVKIGGVNLKPANDGGYLNEADLPKIKGMFWRNNIVGFAPMLPVTVSLSSTEGTTPISAELVGTYFARAVRYGKEDFVTGVRSTHPLWNVTGF
;
A
#
# COMPACT_ATOMS: atom_id res chain seq x y z
N MET A 1 -12.00 -50.99 33.00
CA MET A 1 -13.29 -50.69 33.68
C MET A 1 -13.76 -49.27 33.36
N PHE A 2 -12.90 -48.25 33.38
CA PHE A 2 -13.29 -46.85 33.15
C PHE A 2 -13.93 -46.59 31.78
N ALA A 3 -13.36 -47.13 30.70
CA ALA A 3 -13.88 -46.95 29.32
C ALA A 3 -15.31 -47.52 29.15
N ARG A 4 -15.65 -48.59 29.85
CA ARG A 4 -16.98 -49.21 29.81
C ARG A 4 -18.03 -48.34 30.51
N LEU A 5 -17.66 -47.72 31.63
CA LEU A 5 -18.52 -46.77 32.34
C LEU A 5 -18.79 -45.49 31.53
N VAL A 6 -17.76 -45.00 30.86
CA VAL A 6 -17.90 -43.83 29.95
C VAL A 6 -18.82 -44.16 28.78
N TYR A 7 -18.66 -45.34 28.18
CA TYR A 7 -19.48 -45.79 27.06
C TYR A 7 -20.95 -45.99 27.46
N GLU A 8 -21.22 -46.61 28.60
CA GLU A 8 -22.58 -46.82 29.13
C GLU A 8 -23.25 -45.50 29.53
N SER A 9 -22.50 -44.55 30.11
CA SER A 9 -22.96 -43.21 30.42
C SER A 9 -23.30 -42.41 29.13
N PHE A 10 -22.58 -42.68 28.02
CA PHE A 10 -22.84 -42.04 26.76
C PHE A 10 -24.16 -42.51 26.15
N TRP A 11 -24.49 -43.76 26.24
CA TRP A 11 -25.71 -44.36 25.69
C TRP A 11 -26.98 -43.95 26.43
N ARG A 12 -26.87 -43.79 27.76
CA ARG A 12 -28.03 -43.52 28.64
C ARG A 12 -28.56 -42.08 28.53
N GLN A 13 -27.76 -41.12 28.07
CA GLN A 13 -28.16 -39.72 27.93
C GLN A 13 -27.89 -39.16 26.53
N LYS A 14 -28.14 -39.95 25.49
CA LYS A 14 -27.87 -39.61 24.08
C LYS A 14 -28.38 -38.25 23.66
N ARG A 15 -29.65 -37.94 23.97
CA ARG A 15 -30.28 -36.67 23.54
C ARG A 15 -29.62 -35.45 24.17
N ARG A 16 -29.28 -35.48 25.45
CA ARG A 16 -28.60 -34.34 26.13
C ARG A 16 -27.19 -34.11 25.63
N LYS A 17 -26.45 -35.18 25.42
CA LYS A 17 -25.07 -35.10 24.92
C LYS A 17 -25.03 -34.69 23.45
N LEU A 18 -25.99 -35.14 22.67
CA LEU A 18 -26.14 -34.71 21.26
C LEU A 18 -26.46 -33.23 21.17
N LEU A 19 -27.37 -32.70 21.99
CA LEU A 19 -27.67 -31.28 22.06
C LEU A 19 -26.45 -30.44 22.47
N ALA A 20 -25.70 -30.90 23.47
CA ALA A 20 -24.46 -30.22 23.88
C ALA A 20 -23.40 -30.27 22.78
N GLY A 21 -23.25 -31.39 22.08
CA GLY A 21 -22.37 -31.51 20.93
C GLY A 21 -22.73 -30.54 19.79
N VAL A 22 -24.02 -30.50 19.45
CA VAL A 22 -24.52 -29.57 18.42
C VAL A 22 -24.29 -28.11 18.82
N ALA A 23 -24.53 -27.76 20.10
CA ALA A 23 -24.29 -26.40 20.57
C ALA A 23 -22.81 -26.00 20.48
N VAL A 24 -21.91 -26.87 20.87
CA VAL A 24 -20.45 -26.64 20.77
C VAL A 24 -20.04 -26.54 19.31
N THR A 25 -20.52 -27.43 18.44
CA THR A 25 -20.17 -27.41 17.02
C THR A 25 -20.65 -26.13 16.35
N LEU A 26 -21.88 -25.68 16.65
CA LEU A 26 -22.39 -24.41 16.16
C LEU A 26 -21.56 -23.22 16.66
N GLY A 27 -21.20 -23.21 17.94
CA GLY A 27 -20.37 -22.15 18.50
C GLY A 27 -19.00 -22.05 17.82
N VAL A 28 -18.34 -23.20 17.64
CA VAL A 28 -17.06 -23.25 16.93
C VAL A 28 -17.20 -22.85 15.47
N ALA A 29 -18.25 -23.33 14.78
CA ALA A 29 -18.49 -23.01 13.39
C ALA A 29 -18.70 -21.49 13.18
N VAL A 30 -19.51 -20.85 14.02
CA VAL A 30 -19.73 -19.39 13.96
C VAL A 30 -18.44 -18.62 14.24
N THR A 31 -17.67 -19.02 15.27
CA THR A 31 -16.42 -18.35 15.59
C THR A 31 -15.40 -18.48 14.47
N THR A 32 -15.27 -19.68 13.90
CA THR A 32 -14.35 -19.90 12.76
C THR A 32 -14.77 -19.10 11.53
N ALA A 33 -16.07 -19.06 11.26
CA ALA A 33 -16.59 -18.25 10.14
C ALA A 33 -16.34 -16.76 10.35
N MET A 34 -16.53 -16.22 11.55
CA MET A 34 -16.23 -14.82 11.86
C MET A 34 -14.75 -14.48 11.69
N ILE A 35 -13.86 -15.34 12.18
CA ILE A 35 -12.42 -15.15 11.99
C ILE A 35 -12.07 -15.18 10.50
N GLY A 36 -12.61 -16.14 9.75
CA GLY A 36 -12.37 -16.25 8.31
C GLY A 36 -12.81 -15.00 7.55
N VAL A 37 -14.00 -14.49 7.83
CA VAL A 37 -14.50 -13.25 7.21
C VAL A 37 -13.65 -12.04 7.61
N ALA A 38 -13.28 -11.92 8.88
CA ALA A 38 -12.46 -10.79 9.33
C ALA A 38 -11.06 -10.77 8.67
N THR A 39 -10.43 -11.94 8.53
CA THR A 39 -9.12 -12.04 7.85
C THR A 39 -9.24 -11.76 6.35
N ASP A 40 -10.25 -12.30 5.68
CA ASP A 40 -10.45 -12.11 4.24
C ASP A 40 -10.74 -10.64 3.88
N ILE A 41 -11.59 -9.98 4.68
CA ILE A 41 -11.86 -8.55 4.52
C ILE A 41 -10.59 -7.73 4.76
N GLY A 42 -9.83 -8.01 5.81
CA GLY A 42 -8.57 -7.32 6.12
C GLY A 42 -7.56 -7.41 4.97
N ASP A 43 -7.38 -8.62 4.43
CA ASP A 43 -6.48 -8.87 3.30
C ASP A 43 -6.96 -8.19 2.00
N LYS A 44 -8.26 -8.16 1.77
CA LYS A 44 -8.86 -7.51 0.59
C LYS A 44 -8.68 -6.00 0.65
N ILE A 45 -9.00 -5.38 1.79
CA ILE A 45 -8.80 -3.95 2.00
C ILE A 45 -7.31 -3.58 1.86
N SER A 46 -6.41 -4.35 2.45
CA SER A 46 -4.97 -4.11 2.33
C SER A 46 -4.48 -4.18 0.88
N ARG A 47 -5.01 -5.09 0.08
CA ARG A 47 -4.69 -5.21 -1.35
C ARG A 47 -5.24 -4.02 -2.15
N GLU A 48 -6.48 -3.61 -1.89
CA GLU A 48 -7.08 -2.47 -2.57
C GLU A 48 -6.38 -1.15 -2.21
N LEU A 49 -6.04 -0.95 -0.93
CA LEU A 49 -5.28 0.24 -0.52
C LEU A 49 -3.90 0.32 -1.17
N ARG A 50 -3.23 -0.82 -1.39
CA ARG A 50 -1.97 -0.86 -2.14
C ARG A 50 -2.12 -0.51 -3.62
N ALA A 51 -3.32 -0.69 -4.17
CA ALA A 51 -3.62 -0.32 -5.55
C ALA A 51 -3.59 1.20 -5.77
N PHE A 52 -3.91 1.99 -4.75
CA PHE A 52 -3.87 3.45 -4.80
C PHE A 52 -2.43 4.03 -4.77
N GLY A 53 -1.41 3.20 -4.58
CA GLY A 53 0.00 3.62 -4.59
C GLY A 53 0.55 3.92 -3.21
N ALA A 54 1.43 4.92 -3.15
CA ALA A 54 2.14 5.28 -1.93
C ALA A 54 1.19 5.87 -0.86
N ASN A 55 1.31 5.35 0.37
CA ASN A 55 0.48 5.79 1.49
C ASN A 55 0.92 7.12 2.10
N LEU A 56 2.16 7.55 1.81
CA LEU A 56 2.75 8.76 2.34
C LEU A 56 3.44 9.53 1.20
N ILE A 57 3.12 10.79 1.11
CA ILE A 57 3.78 11.72 0.18
C ILE A 57 4.61 12.68 1.00
N VAL A 58 5.89 12.78 0.67
CA VAL A 58 6.82 13.73 1.29
C VAL A 58 7.11 14.83 0.27
N THR A 59 6.78 16.05 0.63
CA THR A 59 7.03 17.24 -0.19
C THR A 59 7.98 18.19 0.53
N SER A 60 8.63 19.07 -0.22
CA SER A 60 9.39 20.16 0.36
C SER A 60 8.49 21.11 1.18
N ALA A 61 9.02 21.68 2.25
CA ALA A 61 8.30 22.66 3.08
C ALA A 61 7.86 23.89 2.26
N ASP A 62 8.60 24.24 1.23
CA ASP A 62 8.29 25.36 0.34
C ASP A 62 7.10 25.06 -0.59
N GLN A 63 6.76 23.79 -0.78
CA GLN A 63 5.55 23.37 -1.53
C GLN A 63 4.28 23.34 -0.67
N ALA A 64 4.39 23.48 0.64
CA ALA A 64 3.24 23.39 1.56
C ALA A 64 2.26 24.56 1.45
N LEU A 65 2.63 25.66 0.79
CA LEU A 65 1.79 26.83 0.59
C LEU A 65 1.19 26.84 -0.84
N ASP A 66 0.08 26.16 -0.99
CA ASP A 66 -0.77 26.27 -2.19
C ASP A 66 -1.60 27.57 -2.10
N VAL A 67 -1.10 28.64 -2.68
CA VAL A 67 -1.82 29.92 -2.76
C VAL A 67 -2.79 29.87 -3.93
N LYS A 68 -4.03 29.50 -3.68
CA LYS A 68 -5.13 29.57 -4.64
C LYS A 68 -5.89 30.88 -4.45
N ILE A 69 -5.79 31.82 -5.38
CA ILE A 69 -6.60 33.02 -5.42
C ILE A 69 -7.58 32.91 -6.59
N GLY A 70 -8.89 32.92 -6.27
CA GLY A 70 -9.93 32.89 -7.29
C GLY A 70 -9.98 31.62 -8.16
N GLY A 71 -9.50 30.46 -7.63
CA GLY A 71 -9.47 29.20 -8.37
C GLY A 71 -8.28 29.04 -9.33
N VAL A 72 -7.42 30.04 -9.43
CA VAL A 72 -6.20 30.00 -10.24
C VAL A 72 -5.02 29.70 -9.32
N ASN A 73 -4.23 28.69 -9.68
CA ASN A 73 -2.99 28.36 -8.98
C ASN A 73 -1.91 29.34 -9.44
N LEU A 74 -1.54 30.28 -8.58
CA LEU A 74 -0.58 31.35 -8.92
C LEU A 74 0.87 30.93 -8.76
N LYS A 75 1.13 29.70 -8.28
CA LYS A 75 2.48 29.19 -8.17
C LYS A 75 2.95 28.68 -9.53
N PRO A 76 4.08 29.19 -10.08
CA PRO A 76 4.69 28.58 -11.25
C PRO A 76 4.97 27.11 -10.96
N ALA A 77 4.66 26.22 -11.88
CA ALA A 77 4.80 24.77 -11.71
C ALA A 77 6.22 24.31 -11.33
N ASN A 78 7.21 25.19 -11.46
CA ASN A 78 8.64 24.90 -11.22
C ASN A 78 9.26 25.64 -10.03
N ASP A 79 8.49 26.41 -9.25
CA ASP A 79 9.03 27.24 -8.16
C ASP A 79 8.85 26.64 -6.77
N GLY A 80 8.65 25.32 -6.70
CA GLY A 80 8.62 24.56 -5.47
C GLY A 80 10.02 24.06 -5.09
N GLY A 81 10.39 24.18 -3.82
CA GLY A 81 11.62 23.59 -3.31
C GLY A 81 11.65 22.07 -3.60
N TYR A 82 12.78 21.59 -4.06
CA TYR A 82 12.98 20.17 -4.31
C TYR A 82 13.62 19.49 -3.10
N LEU A 83 13.33 18.21 -2.92
CA LEU A 83 14.04 17.37 -1.96
C LEU A 83 15.38 16.96 -2.55
N ASN A 84 16.42 16.93 -1.72
CA ASN A 84 17.74 16.49 -2.17
C ASN A 84 17.75 14.96 -2.36
N GLU A 85 18.14 14.50 -3.54
CA GLU A 85 18.26 13.08 -3.85
C GLU A 85 19.20 12.34 -2.89
N ALA A 86 20.26 12.99 -2.41
CA ALA A 86 21.21 12.42 -1.46
C ALA A 86 20.57 12.09 -0.08
N ASP A 87 19.41 12.66 0.22
CA ASP A 87 18.69 12.41 1.47
C ASP A 87 17.74 11.22 1.39
N LEU A 88 17.39 10.75 0.19
CA LEU A 88 16.48 9.64 -0.02
C LEU A 88 16.89 8.34 0.70
N PRO A 89 18.17 7.93 0.71
CA PRO A 89 18.60 6.74 1.46
C PRO A 89 18.34 6.85 2.95
N LYS A 90 18.32 8.07 3.53
CA LYS A 90 18.08 8.30 4.96
C LYS A 90 16.71 7.82 5.43
N ILE A 91 15.75 7.67 4.50
CA ILE A 91 14.43 7.11 4.78
C ILE A 91 14.55 5.71 5.40
N LYS A 92 15.52 4.91 4.98
CA LYS A 92 15.81 3.60 5.57
C LYS A 92 16.52 3.68 6.94
N GLY A 93 16.98 4.85 7.37
CA GLY A 93 17.54 5.09 8.69
C GLY A 93 16.51 5.39 9.78
N MET A 94 15.24 5.55 9.43
CA MET A 94 14.17 5.87 10.37
C MET A 94 13.79 4.66 11.24
N PHE A 95 13.20 4.93 12.41
CA PHE A 95 12.74 3.89 13.33
C PHE A 95 11.79 2.88 12.66
N TRP A 96 10.90 3.34 11.78
CA TRP A 96 9.90 2.53 11.07
C TRP A 96 10.40 1.93 9.75
N ARG A 97 11.70 1.84 9.54
CA ARG A 97 12.33 1.37 8.29
C ARG A 97 11.77 0.04 7.76
N ASN A 98 11.39 -0.87 8.66
CA ASN A 98 10.87 -2.19 8.29
C ASN A 98 9.45 -2.12 7.71
N ASN A 99 8.71 -1.06 7.99
CA ASN A 99 7.36 -0.84 7.47
C ASN A 99 7.39 -0.10 6.12
N ILE A 100 8.56 0.42 5.71
CA ILE A 100 8.74 1.11 4.45
C ILE A 100 9.14 0.08 3.39
N VAL A 101 8.18 -0.29 2.55
CA VAL A 101 8.37 -1.25 1.45
C VAL A 101 9.24 -0.66 0.35
N GLY A 102 9.05 0.63 0.06
CA GLY A 102 9.81 1.34 -0.96
C GLY A 102 9.43 2.81 -1.02
N PHE A 103 10.19 3.57 -1.79
CA PHE A 103 9.87 4.94 -2.15
C PHE A 103 10.13 5.17 -3.64
N ALA A 104 9.41 6.10 -4.24
CA ALA A 104 9.59 6.54 -5.60
C ALA A 104 9.69 8.07 -5.60
N PRO A 105 10.86 8.65 -5.89
CA PRO A 105 10.95 10.09 -6.11
C PRO A 105 10.23 10.44 -7.40
N MET A 106 9.49 11.53 -7.40
CA MET A 106 8.78 12.06 -8.56
C MET A 106 9.19 13.50 -8.77
N LEU A 107 9.64 13.82 -9.98
CA LEU A 107 10.00 15.16 -10.40
C LEU A 107 9.05 15.58 -11.53
N PRO A 108 7.94 16.28 -11.22
CA PRO A 108 7.06 16.81 -12.23
C PRO A 108 7.68 18.06 -12.87
N VAL A 109 7.69 18.11 -14.19
CA VAL A 109 8.16 19.25 -14.99
C VAL A 109 7.15 19.53 -16.08
N THR A 110 6.66 20.77 -16.16
CA THR A 110 5.79 21.19 -17.25
C THR A 110 6.61 21.46 -18.50
N VAL A 111 6.31 20.78 -19.59
CA VAL A 111 6.97 20.92 -20.88
C VAL A 111 5.97 21.34 -21.95
N SER A 112 6.41 22.15 -22.88
CA SER A 112 5.64 22.52 -24.08
C SER A 112 6.05 21.62 -25.24
N LEU A 113 5.13 20.81 -25.73
CA LEU A 113 5.32 19.95 -26.87
C LEU A 113 4.86 20.69 -28.13
N SER A 114 5.77 20.93 -29.07
CA SER A 114 5.45 21.46 -30.39
C SER A 114 5.67 20.37 -31.44
N SER A 115 4.69 20.18 -32.32
CA SER A 115 4.88 19.36 -33.51
C SER A 115 5.55 20.20 -34.62
N THR A 116 6.36 19.55 -35.43
CA THR A 116 7.09 20.19 -36.56
C THR A 116 6.14 20.76 -37.63
N GLU A 117 4.86 20.41 -37.62
CA GLU A 117 3.87 20.79 -38.64
C GLU A 117 2.96 21.99 -38.25
N GLY A 118 3.44 22.94 -37.46
CA GLY A 118 2.72 24.18 -37.20
C GLY A 118 1.48 24.11 -36.31
N THR A 119 1.36 23.03 -35.52
CA THR A 119 0.30 22.87 -34.55
C THR A 119 0.58 23.71 -33.29
N THR A 120 -0.46 24.28 -32.69
CA THR A 120 -0.35 25.02 -31.41
C THR A 120 0.36 24.16 -30.34
N PRO A 121 1.32 24.74 -29.59
CA PRO A 121 2.05 24.01 -28.57
C PRO A 121 1.09 23.50 -27.50
N ILE A 122 1.22 22.24 -27.15
CA ILE A 122 0.43 21.57 -26.09
C ILE A 122 1.29 21.52 -24.83
N SER A 123 0.76 22.01 -23.71
CA SER A 123 1.40 21.87 -22.42
C SER A 123 1.16 20.46 -21.87
N ALA A 124 2.23 19.76 -21.52
CA ALA A 124 2.17 18.43 -20.91
C ALA A 124 3.04 18.39 -19.66
N GLU A 125 2.67 17.56 -18.72
CA GLU A 125 3.47 17.29 -17.52
C GLU A 125 4.34 16.07 -17.78
N LEU A 126 5.66 16.24 -17.66
CA LEU A 126 6.64 15.17 -17.71
C LEU A 126 7.06 14.82 -16.28
N VAL A 127 6.89 13.57 -15.87
CA VAL A 127 7.28 13.11 -14.54
C VAL A 127 8.50 12.22 -14.63
N GLY A 128 9.64 12.73 -14.11
CA GLY A 128 10.86 11.93 -13.92
C GLY A 128 10.76 11.10 -12.64
N THR A 129 11.09 9.80 -12.70
CA THR A 129 11.04 8.92 -11.54
C THR A 129 12.01 7.74 -11.67
N TYR A 130 12.26 7.05 -10.55
CA TYR A 130 12.92 5.74 -10.58
C TYR A 130 11.87 4.65 -10.86
N PHE A 131 12.12 3.86 -11.87
CA PHE A 131 11.26 2.71 -12.13
C PHE A 131 11.58 1.54 -11.18
N ALA A 132 12.85 1.11 -11.18
CA ALA A 132 13.40 0.16 -10.24
C ALA A 132 14.90 0.45 -10.11
N ARG A 133 15.34 0.98 -8.97
CA ARG A 133 16.73 1.36 -8.73
C ARG A 133 17.23 0.74 -7.44
N ALA A 134 18.43 0.20 -7.46
CA ALA A 134 19.13 -0.19 -6.25
C ALA A 134 19.66 1.06 -5.54
N VAL A 135 19.27 1.22 -4.29
CA VAL A 135 19.71 2.32 -3.42
C VAL A 135 20.44 1.72 -2.24
N ARG A 136 21.62 2.28 -1.94
CA ARG A 136 22.45 1.81 -0.86
C ARG A 136 22.25 2.64 0.40
N TYR A 137 22.01 1.97 1.52
CA TYR A 137 22.01 2.58 2.84
C TYR A 137 22.90 1.78 3.79
N GLY A 138 24.06 2.35 4.17
CA GLY A 138 25.06 1.66 4.97
C GLY A 138 25.67 0.48 4.22
N LYS A 139 25.43 -0.75 4.72
CA LYS A 139 25.89 -2.00 4.11
C LYS A 139 24.79 -2.75 3.34
N GLU A 140 23.56 -2.23 3.37
CA GLU A 140 22.41 -2.86 2.75
C GLU A 140 22.04 -2.18 1.44
N ASP A 141 21.81 -2.97 0.41
CA ASP A 141 21.25 -2.51 -0.87
C ASP A 141 19.77 -2.93 -0.93
N PHE A 142 18.89 -2.01 -1.32
CA PHE A 142 17.48 -2.31 -1.52
C PHE A 142 16.99 -1.72 -2.84
N VAL A 143 16.10 -2.46 -3.50
CA VAL A 143 15.52 -2.01 -4.77
C VAL A 143 14.26 -1.22 -4.47
N THR A 144 14.16 -0.01 -5.02
CA THR A 144 13.03 0.90 -4.81
C THR A 144 12.67 1.64 -6.10
N GLY A 145 11.48 2.21 -6.14
CA GLY A 145 10.96 2.94 -7.29
C GLY A 145 9.47 2.72 -7.48
N VAL A 146 8.95 3.17 -8.62
CA VAL A 146 7.52 3.06 -8.96
C VAL A 146 7.03 1.61 -8.91
N ARG A 147 7.86 0.65 -9.31
CA ARG A 147 7.50 -0.77 -9.28
C ARG A 147 7.22 -1.29 -7.86
N SER A 148 7.88 -0.73 -6.84
CA SER A 148 7.65 -1.11 -5.44
C SER A 148 6.49 -0.34 -4.80
N THR A 149 6.26 0.91 -5.21
CA THR A 149 5.20 1.77 -4.65
C THR A 149 3.86 1.62 -5.37
N HIS A 150 3.88 1.25 -6.67
CA HIS A 150 2.69 1.05 -7.50
C HIS A 150 2.75 -0.32 -8.19
N PRO A 151 2.63 -1.42 -7.44
CA PRO A 151 2.83 -2.78 -7.97
C PRO A 151 1.82 -3.18 -9.05
N LEU A 152 0.70 -2.47 -9.16
CA LEU A 152 -0.36 -2.74 -10.14
C LEU A 152 -0.19 -1.96 -11.46
N TRP A 153 0.77 -1.05 -11.53
CA TRP A 153 1.05 -0.37 -12.79
C TRP A 153 1.72 -1.36 -13.76
N ASN A 154 1.03 -1.59 -14.86
CA ASN A 154 1.58 -2.38 -15.94
C ASN A 154 2.27 -1.43 -16.94
N VAL A 155 3.60 -1.45 -16.93
CA VAL A 155 4.40 -0.61 -17.85
C VAL A 155 4.92 -1.51 -18.95
N THR A 156 4.49 -1.21 -20.17
CA THR A 156 4.93 -1.89 -21.40
C THR A 156 5.88 -0.97 -22.17
N GLY A 157 6.88 -1.51 -22.85
CA GLY A 157 7.78 -0.71 -23.68
C GLY A 157 9.26 -0.80 -23.35
N PHE A 158 9.69 -1.84 -22.65
CA PHE A 158 11.10 -2.19 -22.46
C PHE A 158 11.48 -3.36 -23.33
#